data_197b475a89234bc150c934c9189096bc
#
_entry.id   197b475a89234bc150c934c9189096bc
#
_cell.length_a   1.000
_cell.length_b   1.000
_cell.length_c   1.000
_cell.angle_alpha   90.00
_cell.angle_beta   90.00
_cell.angle_gamma   90.00
#
_symmetry.space_group_name_H-M   'P 1'
#
loop_
_entity.id
_entity.type
_entity.pdbx_description
1 polymer ?
#
loop_
_entity_poly.entity_id
_entity_poly.type
_entity_poly.pdbx_seq_one_letter_code
_entity_poly.pdbx_strand_id
1 'polypeptide(L)'
;MLSAPHGVEHTRAGRVKPAEVQTSDLARDLHRSLHCPVIIKTKSNDDDPNYDEHSPYRDALVDYVKKNDARVVFDLHQLSSEREAAFILGTADGKNLRDDITLSTLCRKDLGIGAVLVDEVFKASGPNTVAASTAKRADVSCIQIEINSKYLCKDFPEYAYDRIRDALEECITSLNSNFADHVYD
;
A
#
# COMPACT_ATOMS: atom_id res chain seq x y z
N MET A 1 1.09 -9.33 0.42
CA MET A 1 1.92 -8.81 -0.68
C MET A 1 2.01 -7.29 -0.61
N LEU A 2 3.13 -6.69 -1.03
CA LEU A 2 3.33 -5.24 -1.06
C LEU A 2 3.39 -4.73 -2.49
N SER A 3 2.89 -3.51 -2.73
CA SER A 3 2.95 -2.76 -3.98
C SER A 3 3.51 -1.35 -3.71
N ALA A 4 4.41 -0.85 -4.55
CA ALA A 4 4.90 0.52 -4.53
C ALA A 4 4.97 1.06 -5.97
N PRO A 5 3.85 1.61 -6.48
CA PRO A 5 3.69 1.95 -7.90
C PRO A 5 4.44 3.21 -8.33
N HIS A 6 4.82 4.07 -7.39
CA HIS A 6 5.48 5.35 -7.65
C HIS A 6 6.97 5.37 -7.26
N GLY A 7 7.63 4.21 -7.31
CA GLY A 7 9.05 4.11 -7.00
C GLY A 7 10.00 4.90 -7.90
N VAL A 8 9.47 5.42 -9.00
CA VAL A 8 10.15 6.31 -9.95
C VAL A 8 9.27 7.49 -10.30
N GLU A 9 9.87 8.52 -10.90
CA GLU A 9 9.12 9.63 -11.49
C GLU A 9 8.05 9.11 -12.45
N HIS A 10 6.86 9.69 -12.41
CA HIS A 10 5.71 9.27 -13.20
C HIS A 10 4.95 10.48 -13.75
N THR A 11 4.13 10.28 -14.78
CA THR A 11 3.39 11.34 -15.44
C THR A 11 1.89 11.16 -15.23
N ARG A 12 1.23 12.13 -14.60
CA ARG A 12 -0.22 12.16 -14.41
C ARG A 12 -0.85 13.33 -15.13
N ALA A 13 -1.73 13.05 -16.08
CA ALA A 13 -2.41 14.09 -16.87
C ALA A 13 -1.44 15.12 -17.49
N GLY A 14 -0.34 14.64 -18.07
CA GLY A 14 0.69 15.47 -18.69
C GLY A 14 1.59 16.23 -17.71
N ARG A 15 1.49 15.99 -16.40
CA ARG A 15 2.33 16.59 -15.36
C ARG A 15 3.26 15.56 -14.76
N VAL A 16 4.55 15.88 -14.74
CA VAL A 16 5.55 15.07 -14.07
C VAL A 16 5.35 15.18 -12.55
N LYS A 17 5.34 14.02 -11.91
CA LYS A 17 5.28 13.83 -10.45
C LYS A 17 6.58 13.21 -9.97
N PRO A 18 7.12 13.66 -8.84
CA PRO A 18 8.34 13.10 -8.28
C PRO A 18 8.13 11.64 -7.85
N ALA A 19 9.23 10.90 -7.78
CA ALA A 19 9.25 9.56 -7.24
C ALA A 19 8.95 9.55 -5.73
N GLU A 20 8.21 8.54 -5.29
CA GLU A 20 7.94 8.25 -3.88
C GLU A 20 8.97 7.20 -3.39
N VAL A 21 10.26 7.58 -3.39
CA VAL A 21 11.37 6.65 -3.15
C VAL A 21 11.25 5.95 -1.79
N GLN A 22 10.81 6.70 -0.77
CA GLN A 22 10.74 6.19 0.61
C GLN A 22 9.72 5.05 0.75
N THR A 23 8.62 5.05 -0.01
CA THR A 23 7.66 3.93 0.00
C THR A 23 8.25 2.69 -0.63
N SER A 24 9.07 2.86 -1.67
CA SER A 24 9.81 1.76 -2.29
C SER A 24 10.87 1.17 -1.35
N ASP A 25 11.54 2.00 -0.57
CA ASP A 25 12.52 1.56 0.41
C ASP A 25 11.84 0.82 1.56
N LEU A 26 10.72 1.34 2.07
CA LEU A 26 9.90 0.67 3.08
C LEU A 26 9.41 -0.70 2.58
N ALA A 27 8.93 -0.78 1.34
CA ALA A 27 8.50 -2.05 0.74
C ALA A 27 9.65 -3.07 0.66
N ARG A 28 10.88 -2.62 0.33
CA ARG A 28 12.07 -3.48 0.32
C ARG A 28 12.47 -3.94 1.72
N ASP A 29 12.42 -3.03 2.71
CA ASP A 29 12.76 -3.36 4.09
C ASP A 29 11.78 -4.41 4.65
N LEU A 30 10.47 -4.22 4.45
CA LEU A 30 9.43 -5.19 4.81
C LEU A 30 9.58 -6.54 4.07
N HIS A 31 9.96 -6.51 2.79
CA HIS A 31 10.27 -7.74 2.05
C HIS A 31 11.45 -8.50 2.65
N ARG A 32 12.52 -7.79 3.04
CA ARG A 32 13.72 -8.42 3.64
C ARG A 32 13.43 -9.09 4.98
N SER A 33 12.62 -8.44 5.82
CA SER A 33 12.30 -8.95 7.16
C SER A 33 11.26 -10.08 7.13
N LEU A 34 10.22 -9.94 6.30
CA LEU A 34 9.07 -10.85 6.30
C LEU A 34 9.05 -11.87 5.16
N HIS A 35 9.96 -11.76 4.19
CA HIS A 35 9.97 -12.54 2.96
C HIS A 35 8.63 -12.48 2.19
N CYS A 36 7.80 -11.46 2.45
CA CYS A 36 6.55 -11.26 1.75
C CYS A 36 6.80 -10.76 0.31
N PRO A 37 6.01 -11.19 -0.68
CA PRO A 37 6.16 -10.73 -2.06
C PRO A 37 6.02 -9.21 -2.18
N VAL A 38 6.82 -8.60 -3.07
CA VAL A 38 6.81 -7.17 -3.34
C VAL A 38 6.87 -6.90 -4.85
N ILE A 39 6.12 -5.93 -5.33
CA ILE A 39 6.25 -5.34 -6.65
C ILE A 39 6.53 -3.84 -6.50
N ILE A 40 7.55 -3.36 -7.22
CA ILE A 40 7.97 -1.95 -7.20
C ILE A 40 8.15 -1.48 -8.63
N LYS A 41 7.59 -0.33 -8.98
CA LYS A 41 7.88 0.29 -10.26
C LYS A 41 9.29 0.89 -10.25
N THR A 42 10.16 0.37 -11.10
CA THR A 42 11.58 0.75 -11.17
C THR A 42 11.99 1.44 -12.47
N LYS A 43 11.05 1.56 -13.42
CA LYS A 43 11.26 2.25 -14.70
C LYS A 43 10.14 3.25 -14.94
N SER A 44 10.50 4.47 -15.32
CA SER A 44 9.53 5.43 -15.84
C SER A 44 9.18 5.06 -17.28
N ASN A 45 7.90 5.05 -17.59
CA ASN A 45 7.35 4.82 -18.94
C ASN A 45 6.39 5.95 -19.31
N ASP A 46 6.56 7.13 -18.69
CA ASP A 46 5.69 8.30 -18.84
C ASP A 46 4.22 7.99 -18.48
N ASP A 47 4.00 6.98 -17.63
CA ASP A 47 2.69 6.52 -17.17
C ASP A 47 2.54 6.65 -15.65
N ASP A 48 1.30 6.65 -15.19
CA ASP A 48 0.95 6.59 -13.77
C ASP A 48 0.08 5.36 -13.49
N PRO A 49 0.62 4.34 -12.80
CA PRO A 49 -0.14 3.14 -12.47
C PRO A 49 -1.41 3.37 -11.66
N ASN A 50 -1.49 4.50 -10.96
CA ASN A 50 -2.63 4.84 -10.10
C ASN A 50 -3.63 5.81 -10.77
N TYR A 51 -3.47 6.07 -12.07
CA TYR A 51 -4.30 7.05 -12.79
C TYR A 51 -4.69 6.58 -14.21
N ASP A 52 -3.75 6.11 -15.01
CA ASP A 52 -3.97 5.82 -16.41
C ASP A 52 -4.90 4.62 -16.62
N GLU A 53 -5.66 4.62 -17.71
CA GLU A 53 -6.58 3.54 -18.06
C GLU A 53 -5.84 2.20 -18.23
N HIS A 54 -4.69 2.24 -18.89
CA HIS A 54 -3.84 1.07 -19.13
C HIS A 54 -2.55 1.17 -18.33
N SER A 55 -2.18 0.11 -17.63
CA SER A 55 -0.97 0.06 -16.82
C SER A 55 -0.37 -1.34 -16.80
N PRO A 56 0.79 -1.52 -17.43
CA PRO A 56 1.55 -2.78 -17.34
C PRO A 56 1.91 -3.14 -15.90
N TYR A 57 2.09 -2.15 -15.04
CA TYR A 57 2.34 -2.38 -13.62
C TYR A 57 1.15 -3.08 -12.94
N ARG A 58 -0.08 -2.55 -13.14
CA ARG A 58 -1.29 -3.18 -12.59
C ARG A 58 -1.53 -4.58 -13.16
N ASP A 59 -1.24 -4.77 -14.44
CA ASP A 59 -1.39 -6.07 -15.08
C ASP A 59 -0.45 -7.10 -14.45
N ALA A 60 0.82 -6.77 -14.29
CA ALA A 60 1.81 -7.62 -13.64
C ALA A 60 1.44 -7.92 -12.17
N LEU A 61 0.93 -6.92 -11.43
CA LEU A 61 0.48 -7.10 -10.05
C LEU A 61 -0.70 -8.08 -9.97
N VAL A 62 -1.73 -7.89 -10.79
CA VAL A 62 -2.92 -8.75 -10.82
C VAL A 62 -2.55 -10.18 -11.21
N ASP A 63 -1.71 -10.36 -12.21
CA ASP A 63 -1.26 -11.68 -12.65
C ASP A 63 -0.46 -12.39 -11.56
N TYR A 64 0.41 -11.67 -10.85
CA TYR A 64 1.16 -12.23 -9.73
C TYR A 64 0.24 -12.64 -8.58
N VAL A 65 -0.70 -11.78 -8.19
CA VAL A 65 -1.67 -12.04 -7.11
C VAL A 65 -2.45 -13.32 -7.40
N LYS A 66 -3.01 -13.46 -8.61
CA LYS A 66 -3.77 -14.64 -9.02
C LYS A 66 -2.93 -15.91 -9.06
N LYS A 67 -1.70 -15.82 -9.59
CA LYS A 67 -0.82 -16.99 -9.73
C LYS A 67 -0.35 -17.54 -8.39
N ASN A 68 -0.21 -16.68 -7.37
CA ASN A 68 0.37 -17.05 -6.08
C ASN A 68 -0.64 -17.02 -4.93
N ASP A 69 -1.93 -16.90 -5.24
CA ASP A 69 -3.03 -16.90 -4.26
C ASP A 69 -2.80 -15.90 -3.11
N ALA A 70 -2.33 -14.70 -3.43
CA ALA A 70 -2.12 -13.66 -2.45
C ALA A 70 -3.47 -13.08 -2.00
N ARG A 71 -3.77 -13.12 -0.72
CA ARG A 71 -5.09 -12.74 -0.16
C ARG A 71 -5.24 -11.25 0.10
N VAL A 72 -4.13 -10.57 0.39
CA VAL A 72 -4.11 -9.14 0.70
C VAL A 72 -2.97 -8.44 -0.01
N VAL A 73 -3.24 -7.26 -0.56
CA VAL A 73 -2.25 -6.35 -1.12
C VAL A 73 -2.25 -5.04 -0.34
N PHE A 74 -1.10 -4.59 0.12
CA PHE A 74 -0.86 -3.25 0.64
C PHE A 74 -0.19 -2.41 -0.43
N ASP A 75 -0.89 -1.40 -0.91
CA ASP A 75 -0.45 -0.48 -1.95
C ASP A 75 0.08 0.79 -1.30
N LEU A 76 1.42 0.93 -1.25
CA LEU A 76 2.11 1.96 -0.48
C LEU A 76 2.30 3.22 -1.31
N HIS A 77 1.84 4.34 -0.77
CA HIS A 77 1.93 5.68 -1.35
C HIS A 77 2.49 6.70 -0.35
N GLN A 78 2.99 7.80 -0.87
CA GLN A 78 3.57 8.87 -0.08
C GLN A 78 2.63 10.07 -0.01
N LEU A 79 2.14 10.37 1.18
CA LEU A 79 1.37 11.56 1.49
C LEU A 79 2.29 12.77 1.67
N SER A 80 1.85 13.96 1.27
CA SER A 80 2.58 15.21 1.51
C SER A 80 2.82 15.45 3.00
N SER A 81 4.02 15.94 3.35
CA SER A 81 4.39 16.32 4.72
C SER A 81 3.54 17.45 5.32
N GLU A 82 2.86 18.22 4.48
CA GLU A 82 1.97 19.30 4.90
C GLU A 82 0.63 18.81 5.48
N ARG A 83 0.32 17.52 5.32
CA ARG A 83 -0.88 16.92 5.89
C ARG A 83 -0.70 16.62 7.37
N GLU A 84 -1.80 16.74 8.14
CA GLU A 84 -1.79 16.41 9.57
C GLU A 84 -1.79 14.90 9.84
N ALA A 85 -2.53 14.14 9.01
CA ALA A 85 -2.61 12.70 9.16
C ALA A 85 -1.25 12.01 8.99
N ALA A 86 -0.97 11.02 9.83
CA ALA A 86 0.18 10.15 9.67
C ALA A 86 -0.06 9.12 8.56
N PHE A 87 -1.28 8.56 8.53
CA PHE A 87 -1.73 7.59 7.54
C PHE A 87 -3.13 7.92 7.04
N ILE A 88 -3.38 7.61 5.76
CA ILE A 88 -4.71 7.53 5.22
C ILE A 88 -4.86 6.16 4.54
N LEU A 89 -5.87 5.41 4.96
CA LEU A 89 -6.20 4.11 4.39
C LEU A 89 -7.34 4.28 3.39
N GLY A 90 -7.10 3.96 2.13
CA GLY A 90 -8.09 4.01 1.06
C GLY A 90 -8.66 2.62 0.78
N THR A 91 -9.94 2.42 1.11
CA THR A 91 -10.66 1.16 0.94
C THR A 91 -11.84 1.24 -0.03
N ALA A 92 -12.07 2.42 -0.62
CA ALA A 92 -13.24 2.72 -1.44
C ALA A 92 -14.56 2.48 -0.68
N ASP A 93 -14.65 2.98 0.56
CA ASP A 93 -15.77 2.73 1.48
C ASP A 93 -16.01 1.21 1.66
N GLY A 94 -14.95 0.43 1.83
CA GLY A 94 -14.94 -1.01 2.02
C GLY A 94 -14.99 -1.86 0.73
N LYS A 95 -15.22 -1.25 -0.44
CA LYS A 95 -15.38 -2.01 -1.71
C LYS A 95 -14.12 -2.72 -2.19
N ASN A 96 -12.96 -2.26 -1.73
CA ASN A 96 -11.67 -2.88 -2.03
C ASN A 96 -11.31 -4.00 -1.05
N LEU A 97 -12.17 -4.31 -0.09
CA LEU A 97 -11.96 -5.36 0.90
C LEU A 97 -12.76 -6.63 0.54
N ARG A 98 -12.23 -7.77 0.94
CA ARG A 98 -12.88 -9.09 0.86
C ARG A 98 -13.02 -9.75 2.22
N ASP A 99 -12.52 -9.07 3.27
CA ASP A 99 -12.58 -9.52 4.65
C ASP A 99 -12.58 -8.31 5.60
N ASP A 100 -13.14 -8.50 6.80
CA ASP A 100 -13.18 -7.47 7.83
C ASP A 100 -11.90 -7.44 8.68
N ILE A 101 -11.07 -8.46 8.59
CA ILE A 101 -9.89 -8.64 9.44
C ILE A 101 -8.78 -7.69 9.00
N THR A 102 -8.58 -7.52 7.69
CA THR A 102 -7.48 -6.73 7.15
C THR A 102 -7.55 -5.28 7.62
N LEU A 103 -8.69 -4.61 7.45
CA LEU A 103 -8.85 -3.22 7.89
C LEU A 103 -8.79 -3.09 9.41
N SER A 104 -9.47 -3.99 10.13
CA SER A 104 -9.48 -3.96 11.60
C SER A 104 -8.09 -4.16 12.19
N THR A 105 -7.25 -4.97 11.56
CA THR A 105 -5.86 -5.19 11.98
C THR A 105 -5.02 -3.93 11.77
N LEU A 106 -5.16 -3.24 10.63
CA LEU A 106 -4.47 -1.98 10.37
C LEU A 106 -4.91 -0.86 11.32
N CYS A 107 -6.21 -0.74 11.58
CA CYS A 107 -6.77 0.32 12.43
C CYS A 107 -6.47 0.15 13.93
N ARG A 108 -6.18 -1.07 14.38
CA ARG A 108 -5.87 -1.35 15.80
C ARG A 108 -4.48 -0.90 16.24
N LYS A 109 -3.61 -0.58 15.31
CA LYS A 109 -2.24 -0.20 15.64
C LYS A 109 -2.19 1.26 16.06
N ASP A 110 -1.88 1.49 17.31
CA ASP A 110 -1.41 2.79 17.78
C ASP A 110 0.04 2.96 17.30
N LEU A 111 0.20 3.73 16.23
CA LEU A 111 1.52 3.99 15.66
C LEU A 111 2.34 4.96 16.52
N GLY A 112 1.71 5.63 17.49
CA GLY A 112 2.35 6.62 18.37
C GLY A 112 2.95 7.82 17.61
N ILE A 113 2.56 8.03 16.35
CA ILE A 113 3.11 9.07 15.47
C ILE A 113 2.04 9.99 14.88
N GLY A 114 0.75 9.72 15.08
CA GLY A 114 -0.34 10.56 14.59
C GLY A 114 -1.59 9.79 14.18
N ALA A 115 -2.58 10.52 13.67
CA ALA A 115 -3.88 9.96 13.32
C ALA A 115 -3.81 9.03 12.10
N VAL A 116 -4.56 7.94 12.18
CA VAL A 116 -4.90 7.07 11.03
C VAL A 116 -6.32 7.41 10.60
N LEU A 117 -6.48 7.86 9.35
CA LEU A 117 -7.78 8.17 8.76
C LEU A 117 -8.17 7.08 7.77
N VAL A 118 -9.46 6.82 7.61
CA VAL A 118 -9.98 5.83 6.66
C VAL A 118 -10.95 6.51 5.71
N ASP A 119 -10.69 6.36 4.41
CA ASP A 119 -11.54 6.86 3.31
C ASP A 119 -11.90 8.36 3.37
N GLU A 120 -11.09 9.19 4.01
CA GLU A 120 -11.42 10.62 4.14
C GLU A 120 -11.01 11.42 2.90
N VAL A 121 -9.74 11.36 2.47
CA VAL A 121 -9.21 12.15 1.36
C VAL A 121 -8.84 11.30 0.16
N PHE A 122 -8.14 10.19 0.41
CA PHE A 122 -7.66 9.26 -0.61
C PHE A 122 -8.37 7.92 -0.48
N LYS A 123 -9.59 7.85 -0.99
CA LYS A 123 -10.44 6.66 -0.89
C LYS A 123 -10.00 5.47 -1.73
N ALA A 124 -9.13 5.66 -2.72
CA ALA A 124 -8.77 4.64 -3.71
C ALA A 124 -9.98 4.06 -4.45
N SER A 125 -11.00 4.91 -4.74
CA SER A 125 -12.26 4.49 -5.37
C SER A 125 -12.27 4.62 -6.89
N GLY A 126 -11.28 5.30 -7.47
CA GLY A 126 -11.15 5.44 -8.92
C GLY A 126 -10.87 4.08 -9.57
N PRO A 127 -11.53 3.74 -10.71
CA PRO A 127 -11.39 2.41 -11.33
C PRO A 127 -9.96 2.09 -11.79
N ASN A 128 -9.16 3.12 -12.01
CA ASN A 128 -7.78 3.03 -12.45
C ASN A 128 -6.76 3.08 -11.30
N THR A 129 -7.21 3.23 -10.05
CA THR A 129 -6.28 3.11 -8.93
C THR A 129 -5.76 1.69 -8.82
N VAL A 130 -4.52 1.54 -8.35
CA VAL A 130 -3.93 0.22 -8.14
C VAL A 130 -4.81 -0.61 -7.22
N ALA A 131 -5.26 -0.03 -6.10
CA ALA A 131 -6.09 -0.74 -5.13
C ALA A 131 -7.43 -1.19 -5.71
N ALA A 132 -8.23 -0.30 -6.31
CA ALA A 132 -9.54 -0.67 -6.85
C ALA A 132 -9.43 -1.65 -8.03
N SER A 133 -8.47 -1.43 -8.93
CA SER A 133 -8.23 -2.32 -10.06
C SER A 133 -7.82 -3.74 -9.60
N THR A 134 -6.91 -3.83 -8.65
CA THR A 134 -6.43 -5.12 -8.12
C THR A 134 -7.51 -5.85 -7.35
N ALA A 135 -8.21 -5.16 -6.45
CA ALA A 135 -9.31 -5.74 -5.69
C ALA A 135 -10.39 -6.32 -6.60
N LYS A 136 -10.77 -5.57 -7.65
CA LYS A 136 -11.79 -6.02 -8.61
C LYS A 136 -11.32 -7.16 -9.50
N ARG A 137 -10.09 -7.07 -10.03
CA ARG A 137 -9.60 -7.99 -11.07
C ARG A 137 -9.06 -9.30 -10.50
N ALA A 138 -8.50 -9.27 -9.30
CA ALA A 138 -7.93 -10.44 -8.65
C ALA A 138 -8.83 -11.02 -7.53
N ASP A 139 -9.91 -10.32 -7.19
CA ASP A 139 -10.85 -10.67 -6.11
C ASP A 139 -10.17 -10.85 -4.74
N VAL A 140 -9.34 -9.87 -4.37
CA VAL A 140 -8.56 -9.85 -3.13
C VAL A 140 -8.77 -8.54 -2.39
N SER A 141 -8.50 -8.52 -1.09
CA SER A 141 -8.41 -7.26 -0.34
C SER A 141 -7.20 -6.46 -0.83
N CYS A 142 -7.41 -5.21 -1.26
CA CYS A 142 -6.33 -4.30 -1.63
C CYS A 142 -6.54 -2.93 -0.99
N ILE A 143 -5.64 -2.53 -0.09
CA ILE A 143 -5.73 -1.27 0.64
C ILE A 143 -4.63 -0.33 0.16
N GLN A 144 -5.02 0.87 -0.27
CA GLN A 144 -4.08 1.97 -0.48
C GLN A 144 -3.68 2.54 0.87
N ILE A 145 -2.37 2.65 1.10
CA ILE A 145 -1.81 3.17 2.35
C ILE A 145 -0.98 4.41 2.01
N GLU A 146 -1.55 5.57 2.25
CA GLU A 146 -0.88 6.85 2.12
C GLU A 146 -0.12 7.16 3.41
N ILE A 147 1.19 7.22 3.35
CA ILE A 147 2.08 7.44 4.50
C ILE A 147 2.69 8.83 4.41
N ASN A 148 2.53 9.64 5.44
CA ASN A 148 3.06 10.98 5.45
C ASN A 148 4.59 10.98 5.35
N SER A 149 5.11 11.70 4.35
CA SER A 149 6.53 11.69 3.99
C SER A 149 7.46 12.11 5.13
N LYS A 150 6.99 12.97 6.06
CA LYS A 150 7.79 13.35 7.22
C LYS A 150 8.17 12.17 8.12
N TYR A 151 7.33 11.12 8.15
CA TYR A 151 7.56 9.92 8.94
C TYR A 151 8.30 8.82 8.16
N LEU A 152 8.43 8.97 6.85
CA LEU A 152 9.21 8.06 6.00
C LEU A 152 10.70 8.45 5.91
N CYS A 153 11.07 9.63 6.39
CA CYS A 153 12.46 10.03 6.47
C CYS A 153 13.14 9.29 7.63
N LYS A 154 14.22 8.56 7.34
CA LYS A 154 14.96 7.79 8.35
C LYS A 154 15.64 8.67 9.41
N ASP A 155 15.89 9.93 9.06
CA ASP A 155 16.60 10.89 9.92
C ASP A 155 15.66 11.76 10.77
N PHE A 156 14.35 11.81 10.44
CA PHE A 156 13.40 12.69 11.14
C PHE A 156 11.92 12.38 10.83
N PRO A 157 11.02 12.42 11.82
CA PRO A 157 11.31 12.45 13.26
C PRO A 157 11.99 11.17 13.72
N GLU A 158 12.84 11.27 14.73
CA GLU A 158 13.61 10.14 15.23
C GLU A 158 12.72 8.93 15.53
N TYR A 159 13.10 7.75 15.03
CA TYR A 159 12.37 6.48 15.16
C TYR A 159 11.00 6.39 14.47
N ALA A 160 10.51 7.43 13.79
CA ALA A 160 9.18 7.36 13.16
C ALA A 160 9.13 6.31 12.04
N TYR A 161 10.18 6.26 11.21
CA TYR A 161 10.31 5.25 10.17
C TYR A 161 10.27 3.81 10.73
N ASP A 162 11.02 3.56 11.79
CA ASP A 162 11.06 2.24 12.42
C ASP A 162 9.69 1.86 13.00
N ARG A 163 8.99 2.79 13.64
CA ARG A 163 7.62 2.56 14.13
C ARG A 163 6.64 2.19 13.02
N ILE A 164 6.74 2.86 11.87
CA ILE A 164 5.90 2.55 10.71
C ILE A 164 6.21 1.15 10.20
N ARG A 165 7.51 0.86 10.00
CA ARG A 165 7.94 -0.45 9.56
C ARG A 165 7.45 -1.55 10.51
N ASP A 166 7.72 -1.41 11.80
CA ASP A 166 7.39 -2.40 12.82
C ASP A 166 5.86 -2.62 12.90
N ALA A 167 5.06 -1.56 12.82
CA ALA A 167 3.61 -1.67 12.81
C ALA A 167 3.07 -2.41 11.57
N LEU A 168 3.65 -2.16 10.39
CA LEU A 168 3.29 -2.90 9.18
C LEU A 168 3.77 -4.36 9.23
N GLU A 169 4.95 -4.62 9.80
CA GLU A 169 5.45 -5.98 10.04
C GLU A 169 4.51 -6.78 10.95
N GLU A 170 4.11 -6.21 12.06
CA GLU A 170 3.16 -6.82 12.98
C GLU A 170 1.79 -7.07 12.31
N CYS A 171 1.31 -6.09 11.52
CA CYS A 171 0.05 -6.23 10.79
C CYS A 171 0.12 -7.39 9.79
N ILE A 172 1.16 -7.45 8.97
CA ILE A 172 1.35 -8.52 7.97
C ILE A 172 1.49 -9.88 8.65
N THR A 173 2.24 -9.95 9.75
CA THR A 173 2.42 -11.20 10.51
C THR A 173 1.11 -11.68 11.12
N SER A 174 0.32 -10.77 11.71
CA SER A 174 -0.99 -11.09 12.28
C SER A 174 -1.97 -11.60 11.22
N LEU A 175 -1.98 -10.97 10.04
CA LEU A 175 -2.83 -11.42 8.93
C LEU A 175 -2.42 -12.79 8.41
N ASN A 176 -1.12 -13.05 8.27
CA ASN A 176 -0.64 -14.37 7.85
C ASN A 176 -1.06 -15.47 8.83
N SER A 177 -0.99 -15.21 10.13
CA SER A 177 -1.44 -16.16 11.17
C SER A 177 -2.95 -16.40 11.09
N ASN A 178 -3.75 -15.35 10.99
CA ASN A 178 -5.20 -15.46 10.89
C ASN A 178 -5.65 -16.25 9.66
N PHE A 179 -4.98 -16.05 8.52
CA PHE A 179 -5.30 -16.79 7.30
C PHE A 179 -4.82 -18.25 7.33
N ALA A 180 -3.78 -18.58 8.10
CA ALA A 180 -3.33 -19.94 8.28
C ALA A 180 -4.32 -20.77 9.13
N ASP A 181 -4.90 -20.18 10.17
CA ASP A 181 -5.85 -20.84 11.07
C ASP A 181 -7.18 -21.19 10.36
N HIS A 182 -7.57 -20.43 9.34
CA HIS A 182 -8.80 -20.69 8.56
C HIS A 182 -8.64 -21.71 7.40
N VAL A 183 -7.45 -22.26 7.18
CA VAL A 183 -7.23 -23.29 6.14
C VAL A 183 -7.55 -24.71 6.66
N TYR A 184 -7.75 -24.88 7.96
CA TYR A 184 -7.96 -26.17 8.60
C TYR A 184 -9.40 -26.41 9.12
N ASP A 185 -10.31 -25.47 8.85
CA ASP A 185 -11.76 -25.61 9.10
C ASP A 185 -12.52 -25.95 7.80
#